data_826a4f477ba1eb6c31cc47b63e9d494c
#
_entry.id   826a4f477ba1eb6c31cc47b63e9d494c
#
_cell.length_a   1.000
_cell.length_b   1.000
_cell.length_c   1.000
_cell.angle_alpha   90.00
_cell.angle_beta   90.00
_cell.angle_gamma   90.00
#
_symmetry.space_group_name_H-M   'P 1'
#
loop_
_entity.id
_entity.type
_entity.pdbx_description
1 polymer ?
#
loop_
_entity_poly.entity_id
_entity_poly.type
_entity_poly.pdbx_seq_one_letter_code
_entity_poly.pdbx_strand_id
1 'polypeptide(L)'
;MKKHNYSAGPCILPQEVFEKSAQAILDFNNSGLSILEISHRSKDFVAVMDEARALVLELLNLEGKGYEVLFLGGGASMQFLMTPYNLMKVDGKAAYLDTGTWASGAIKEAKLFGETVVVASSKS
;
A
#
# COMPACT_ATOMS: atom_id res chain seq x y z
N MET A 1 -24.79 -4.78 -17.72
CA MET A 1 -23.46 -4.86 -18.37
C MET A 1 -22.45 -4.14 -17.49
N LYS A 2 -21.35 -4.81 -17.11
CA LYS A 2 -20.27 -4.19 -16.30
C LYS A 2 -19.54 -3.14 -17.16
N LYS A 3 -19.36 -1.92 -16.63
CA LYS A 3 -18.61 -0.87 -17.33
C LYS A 3 -17.11 -1.17 -17.30
N HIS A 4 -16.39 -0.79 -18.34
CA HIS A 4 -14.94 -0.80 -18.33
C HIS A 4 -14.44 0.34 -17.45
N ASN A 5 -13.54 0.02 -16.52
CA ASN A 5 -12.91 0.99 -15.63
C ASN A 5 -11.41 0.98 -15.88
N TYR A 6 -10.87 2.10 -16.34
CA TYR A 6 -9.45 2.32 -16.61
C TYR A 6 -8.81 3.30 -15.62
N SER A 7 -9.48 3.57 -14.47
CA SER A 7 -8.94 4.43 -13.43
C SER A 7 -7.70 3.82 -12.79
N ALA A 8 -6.74 4.68 -12.45
CA ALA A 8 -5.52 4.26 -11.76
C ALA A 8 -5.78 3.80 -10.31
N GLY A 9 -6.77 4.41 -9.67
CA GLY A 9 -7.25 4.05 -8.32
C GLY A 9 -8.38 4.99 -7.87
N PRO A 10 -9.51 4.48 -7.38
CA PRO A 10 -9.90 3.06 -7.29
C PRO A 10 -9.98 2.38 -8.66
N CYS A 11 -9.34 1.21 -8.77
CA CYS A 11 -9.23 0.49 -10.04
C CYS A 11 -10.19 -0.71 -10.12
N ILE A 12 -10.15 -1.41 -11.23
CA ILE A 12 -10.89 -2.65 -11.41
C ILE A 12 -10.26 -3.75 -10.57
N LEU A 13 -11.11 -4.57 -9.95
CA LEU A 13 -10.71 -5.81 -9.27
C LEU A 13 -11.36 -7.00 -9.98
N PRO A 14 -10.77 -8.20 -9.87
CA PRO A 14 -11.40 -9.44 -10.31
C PRO A 14 -12.78 -9.62 -9.67
N GLN A 15 -13.72 -10.19 -10.42
CA GLN A 15 -15.10 -10.39 -9.95
C GLN A 15 -15.15 -11.25 -8.67
N GLU A 16 -14.30 -12.27 -8.60
CA GLU A 16 -14.15 -13.14 -7.44
C GLU A 16 -13.82 -12.38 -6.14
N VAL A 17 -13.01 -11.31 -6.22
CA VAL A 17 -12.68 -10.48 -5.05
C VAL A 17 -13.93 -9.80 -4.50
N PHE A 18 -14.82 -9.30 -5.38
CA PHE A 18 -16.08 -8.69 -4.94
C PHE A 18 -17.00 -9.72 -4.29
N GLU A 19 -17.13 -10.91 -4.88
CA GLU A 19 -17.99 -11.97 -4.37
C GLU A 19 -17.51 -12.49 -3.01
N LYS A 20 -16.24 -12.79 -2.88
CA LYS A 20 -15.63 -13.21 -1.60
C LYS A 20 -15.72 -12.12 -0.52
N SER A 21 -15.50 -10.85 -0.89
CA SER A 21 -15.61 -9.73 0.05
C SER A 21 -17.05 -9.54 0.51
N ALA A 22 -18.03 -9.62 -0.40
CA ALA A 22 -19.44 -9.53 -0.03
C ALA A 22 -19.84 -10.68 0.91
N GLN A 23 -19.42 -11.90 0.62
CA GLN A 23 -19.68 -13.06 1.49
C GLN A 23 -19.04 -12.89 2.87
N ALA A 24 -17.80 -12.41 2.94
CA ALA A 24 -17.11 -12.16 4.22
C ALA A 24 -17.80 -11.08 5.07
N ILE A 25 -18.47 -10.10 4.43
CA ILE A 25 -19.28 -9.10 5.14
C ILE A 25 -20.57 -9.71 5.67
N LEU A 26 -21.20 -10.63 4.95
CA LEU A 26 -22.45 -11.28 5.37
C LEU A 26 -22.22 -12.34 6.45
N ASP A 27 -21.23 -13.18 6.24
CA ASP A 27 -20.87 -14.27 7.16
C ASP A 27 -19.43 -14.72 6.87
N PHE A 28 -18.51 -14.35 7.74
CA PHE A 28 -17.10 -14.68 7.56
C PHE A 28 -16.81 -16.11 8.00
N ASN A 29 -16.39 -16.95 7.06
CA ASN A 29 -16.02 -18.36 7.28
C ASN A 29 -17.10 -19.20 8.01
N ASN A 30 -18.37 -18.94 7.78
CA ASN A 30 -19.51 -19.57 8.44
C ASN A 30 -19.47 -19.46 9.98
N SER A 31 -18.91 -18.38 10.47
CA SER A 31 -18.82 -18.10 11.91
C SER A 31 -20.12 -17.55 12.52
N GLY A 32 -21.08 -17.16 11.69
CA GLY A 32 -22.27 -16.41 12.07
C GLY A 32 -22.00 -14.95 12.37
N LEU A 33 -20.80 -14.45 12.06
CA LEU A 33 -20.38 -13.06 12.24
C LEU A 33 -19.81 -12.49 10.93
N SER A 34 -20.01 -11.20 10.71
CA SER A 34 -19.33 -10.45 9.68
C SER A 34 -17.84 -10.27 10.01
N ILE A 35 -16.98 -10.22 8.99
CA ILE A 35 -15.58 -9.81 9.17
C ILE A 35 -15.47 -8.41 9.82
N LEU A 36 -16.48 -7.56 9.68
CA LEU A 36 -16.53 -6.22 10.29
C LEU A 36 -16.84 -6.25 11.79
N GLU A 37 -17.35 -7.37 12.29
CA GLU A 37 -17.73 -7.55 13.70
C GLU A 37 -16.66 -8.27 14.53
N ILE A 38 -15.69 -8.91 13.87
CA ILE A 38 -14.62 -9.63 14.56
C ILE A 38 -13.45 -8.72 14.92
N SER A 39 -12.80 -9.01 16.04
CA SER A 39 -11.62 -8.26 16.47
C SER A 39 -10.44 -8.52 15.55
N HIS A 40 -9.67 -7.47 15.24
CA HIS A 40 -8.38 -7.60 14.53
C HIS A 40 -7.34 -8.47 15.27
N ARG A 41 -7.62 -8.82 16.54
CA ARG A 41 -6.81 -9.73 17.37
C ARG A 41 -7.38 -11.14 17.45
N SER A 42 -8.55 -11.40 16.85
CA SER A 42 -9.10 -12.76 16.75
C SER A 42 -8.20 -13.64 15.87
N LYS A 43 -8.20 -14.94 16.16
CA LYS A 43 -7.41 -15.90 15.38
C LYS A 43 -7.77 -15.87 13.90
N ASP A 44 -9.04 -15.73 13.57
CA ASP A 44 -9.53 -15.70 12.20
C ASP A 44 -9.03 -14.48 11.44
N PHE A 45 -9.05 -13.29 12.07
CA PHE A 45 -8.52 -12.09 11.44
C PHE A 45 -6.98 -12.13 11.32
N VAL A 46 -6.29 -12.61 12.34
CA VAL A 46 -4.83 -12.79 12.32
C VAL A 46 -4.43 -13.73 11.18
N ALA A 47 -5.15 -14.83 10.98
CA ALA A 47 -4.90 -15.76 9.87
C ALA A 47 -5.00 -15.08 8.50
N VAL A 48 -6.02 -14.23 8.28
CA VAL A 48 -6.15 -13.44 7.03
C VAL A 48 -4.95 -12.50 6.83
N MET A 49 -4.51 -11.84 7.90
CA MET A 49 -3.37 -10.91 7.82
C MET A 49 -2.05 -11.63 7.57
N ASP A 50 -1.86 -12.79 8.17
CA ASP A 50 -0.64 -13.60 7.98
C ASP A 50 -0.60 -14.18 6.57
N GLU A 51 -1.73 -14.67 6.04
CA GLU A 51 -1.84 -15.10 4.64
C GLU A 51 -1.55 -13.93 3.69
N ALA A 52 -2.12 -12.75 3.94
CA ALA A 52 -1.87 -11.57 3.10
C ALA A 52 -0.39 -11.17 3.08
N ARG A 53 0.31 -11.22 4.21
CA ARG A 53 1.75 -10.99 4.29
C ARG A 53 2.55 -12.04 3.52
N ALA A 54 2.22 -13.31 3.72
CA ALA A 54 2.88 -14.41 3.02
C ALA A 54 2.74 -14.27 1.50
N LEU A 55 1.53 -14.00 1.01
CA LEU A 55 1.25 -13.81 -0.42
C LEU A 55 2.04 -12.64 -1.03
N VAL A 56 2.21 -11.53 -0.32
CA VAL A 56 3.03 -10.41 -0.81
C VAL A 56 4.49 -10.84 -0.96
N LEU A 57 5.06 -11.55 0.01
CA LEU A 57 6.43 -12.05 -0.08
C LEU A 57 6.61 -13.08 -1.20
N GLU A 58 5.65 -14.01 -1.35
CA GLU A 58 5.62 -15.00 -2.43
C GLU A 58 5.62 -14.33 -3.81
N LEU A 59 4.65 -13.43 -4.05
CA LEU A 59 4.48 -12.75 -5.34
C LEU A 59 5.70 -11.89 -5.73
N LEU A 60 6.43 -11.37 -4.74
CA LEU A 60 7.67 -10.62 -4.95
C LEU A 60 8.93 -11.51 -4.93
N ASN A 61 8.78 -12.81 -4.73
CA ASN A 61 9.89 -13.77 -4.57
C ASN A 61 10.89 -13.34 -3.49
N LEU A 62 10.37 -12.90 -2.32
CA LEU A 62 11.14 -12.40 -1.18
C LEU A 62 11.10 -13.31 0.04
N GLU A 63 10.42 -14.46 -0.03
CA GLU A 63 10.37 -15.44 1.05
C GLU A 63 11.76 -15.89 1.48
N GLY A 64 11.99 -15.93 2.79
CA GLY A 64 13.28 -16.34 3.38
C GLY A 64 14.46 -15.41 3.10
N LYS A 65 14.25 -14.24 2.50
CA LYS A 65 15.29 -13.26 2.15
C LYS A 65 15.45 -12.12 3.15
N GLY A 66 14.87 -12.24 4.34
CA GLY A 66 14.97 -11.21 5.40
C GLY A 66 14.09 -9.98 5.19
N TYR A 67 13.04 -10.10 4.39
CA TYR A 67 12.02 -9.06 4.21
C TYR A 67 10.79 -9.36 5.04
N GLU A 68 10.13 -8.28 5.48
CA GLU A 68 8.84 -8.33 6.16
C GLU A 68 7.83 -7.39 5.49
N VAL A 69 6.53 -7.70 5.62
CA VAL A 69 5.44 -6.90 5.06
C VAL A 69 4.78 -6.11 6.17
N LEU A 70 4.70 -4.80 6.00
CA LEU A 70 4.00 -3.88 6.89
C LEU A 70 2.84 -3.22 6.14
N PHE A 71 1.61 -3.38 6.65
CA PHE A 71 0.44 -2.64 6.19
C PHE A 71 0.28 -1.38 7.03
N LEU A 72 0.72 -0.25 6.51
CA LEU A 72 0.74 1.03 7.22
C LEU A 72 -0.44 1.91 6.80
N GLY A 73 -1.04 2.60 7.75
CA GLY A 73 -2.05 3.61 7.47
C GLY A 73 -1.48 4.86 6.81
N GLY A 74 -2.37 5.75 6.33
CA GLY A 74 -2.01 7.07 5.79
C GLY A 74 -1.86 7.15 4.28
N GLY A 75 -1.98 6.04 3.57
CA GLY A 75 -1.88 5.96 2.11
C GLY A 75 -0.54 6.45 1.57
N ALA A 76 -0.50 6.77 0.27
CA ALA A 76 0.73 7.24 -0.40
C ALA A 76 1.23 8.58 0.14
N SER A 77 0.35 9.48 0.53
CA SER A 77 0.74 10.80 1.05
C SER A 77 1.57 10.68 2.33
N MET A 78 1.17 9.81 3.26
CA MET A 78 1.96 9.56 4.46
C MET A 78 3.28 8.86 4.12
N GLN A 79 3.32 7.97 3.12
CA GLN A 79 4.56 7.31 2.70
C GLN A 79 5.57 8.30 2.10
N PHE A 80 5.11 9.36 1.43
CA PHE A 80 5.99 10.43 0.93
C PHE A 80 6.75 11.13 2.07
N LEU A 81 6.15 11.21 3.24
CA LEU A 81 6.76 11.72 4.46
C LEU A 81 7.63 10.67 5.15
N MET A 82 7.08 9.46 5.36
CA MET A 82 7.72 8.39 6.14
C MET A 82 9.01 7.89 5.49
N THR A 83 9.06 7.82 4.16
CA THR A 83 10.24 7.35 3.44
C THR A 83 11.47 8.26 3.68
N PRO A 84 11.42 9.57 3.39
CA PRO A 84 12.56 10.44 3.70
C PRO A 84 12.83 10.55 5.20
N TYR A 85 11.81 10.58 6.05
CA TYR A 85 11.97 10.63 7.50
C TYR A 85 12.81 9.46 8.04
N ASN A 86 12.61 8.26 7.52
CA ASN A 86 13.32 7.07 7.98
C ASN A 86 14.64 6.79 7.25
N LEU A 87 14.78 7.21 5.99
CA LEU A 87 15.88 6.79 5.12
C LEU A 87 16.87 7.90 4.77
N MET A 88 16.46 9.19 4.82
CA MET A 88 17.38 10.28 4.60
C MET A 88 18.28 10.47 5.83
N LYS A 89 19.57 10.58 5.61
CA LYS A 89 20.51 10.98 6.66
C LYS A 89 20.37 12.48 6.94
N VAL A 90 20.77 12.90 8.13
CA VAL A 90 20.93 14.33 8.45
C VAL A 90 21.89 14.94 7.41
N ASP A 91 21.52 16.06 6.82
CA ASP A 91 22.23 16.72 5.71
C ASP A 91 22.34 15.84 4.44
N GLY A 92 21.47 14.82 4.32
CA GLY A 92 21.42 13.93 3.17
C GLY A 92 20.79 14.57 1.93
N LYS A 93 21.05 13.94 0.79
CA LYS A 93 20.44 14.29 -0.51
C LYS A 93 19.60 13.15 -1.02
N ALA A 94 18.42 13.44 -1.58
CA ALA A 94 17.59 12.47 -2.28
C ALA A 94 17.34 12.89 -3.73
N ALA A 95 17.52 11.96 -4.65
CA ALA A 95 17.27 12.16 -6.07
C ALA A 95 15.84 11.74 -6.44
N TYR A 96 15.18 12.53 -7.27
CA TYR A 96 13.80 12.31 -7.68
C TYR A 96 13.63 12.44 -9.19
N LEU A 97 12.67 11.67 -9.72
CA LEU A 97 12.11 11.84 -11.05
C LEU A 97 10.77 12.58 -10.92
N ASP A 98 10.66 13.80 -11.46
CA ASP A 98 9.40 14.57 -11.41
C ASP A 98 8.52 14.27 -12.62
N THR A 99 7.75 13.19 -12.51
CA THR A 99 6.92 12.66 -13.60
C THR A 99 5.43 13.02 -13.48
N GLY A 100 5.04 13.84 -12.49
CA GLY A 100 3.66 14.26 -12.32
C GLY A 100 3.31 14.68 -10.89
N THR A 101 2.03 14.86 -10.63
CA THR A 101 1.50 15.39 -9.36
C THR A 101 2.00 14.65 -8.12
N TRP A 102 1.99 13.32 -8.16
CA TRP A 102 2.42 12.50 -7.03
C TRP A 102 3.93 12.58 -6.80
N ALA A 103 4.73 12.56 -7.88
CA ALA A 103 6.17 12.75 -7.79
C ALA A 103 6.51 14.14 -7.20
N SER A 104 5.84 15.19 -7.67
CA SER A 104 6.01 16.55 -7.13
C SER A 104 5.61 16.62 -5.65
N GLY A 105 4.56 15.91 -5.24
CA GLY A 105 4.16 15.77 -3.83
C GLY A 105 5.26 15.13 -2.98
N ALA A 106 5.82 14.00 -3.45
CA ALA A 106 6.91 13.32 -2.75
C ALA A 106 8.16 14.20 -2.59
N ILE A 107 8.52 14.95 -3.63
CA ILE A 107 9.63 15.91 -3.58
C ILE A 107 9.37 16.99 -2.54
N LYS A 108 8.15 17.52 -2.47
CA LYS A 108 7.77 18.56 -1.51
C LYS A 108 7.94 18.08 -0.06
N GLU A 109 7.48 16.88 0.25
CA GLU A 109 7.60 16.30 1.59
C GLU A 109 9.08 16.02 1.94
N ALA A 110 9.86 15.50 1.02
CA ALA A 110 11.27 15.20 1.26
C ALA A 110 12.13 16.45 1.56
N LYS A 111 11.76 17.62 1.03
CA LYS A 111 12.43 18.91 1.32
C LYS A 111 12.39 19.29 2.79
N LEU A 112 11.49 18.73 3.58
CA LEU A 112 11.43 18.95 5.01
C LEU A 112 12.58 18.29 5.78
N PHE A 113 13.26 17.31 5.16
CA PHE A 113 14.28 16.48 5.80
C PHE A 113 15.69 16.66 5.25
N GLY A 114 15.83 17.31 4.09
CA GLY A 114 17.15 17.52 3.48
C GLY A 114 17.08 18.03 2.06
N GLU A 115 18.21 17.98 1.36
CA GLU A 115 18.30 18.43 -0.03
C GLU A 115 17.62 17.45 -0.99
N THR A 116 16.81 17.97 -1.90
CA THR A 116 16.22 17.18 -2.98
C THR A 116 16.74 17.63 -4.32
N VAL A 117 17.13 16.66 -5.17
CA VAL A 117 17.62 16.90 -6.52
C VAL A 117 16.66 16.27 -7.51
N VAL A 118 16.09 17.06 -8.40
CA VAL A 118 15.29 16.53 -9.53
C VAL A 118 16.25 16.19 -10.66
N VAL A 119 16.47 14.90 -10.88
CA VAL A 119 17.43 14.39 -11.88
C VAL A 119 16.83 14.30 -13.28
N ALA A 120 15.50 14.17 -13.40
CA ALA A 120 14.77 14.26 -14.65
C ALA A 120 13.32 14.68 -14.37
N SER A 121 12.68 15.30 -15.37
CA SER A 121 11.29 15.73 -15.32
C SER A 121 10.59 15.47 -16.64
N SER A 122 9.31 15.10 -16.57
CA SER A 122 8.41 15.06 -17.73
C SER A 122 7.61 16.35 -17.91
N LYS A 123 7.85 17.36 -17.09
CA LYS A 123 7.22 18.69 -17.25
C LYS A 123 7.89 19.42 -18.39
N SER A 124 7.07 19.85 -19.35
CA SER A 124 7.47 20.78 -20.42
C SER A 124 7.58 22.20 -19.89
#